data_8c836f9d842bb7e816f632be0b358fff
#
_entry.id   8c836f9d842bb7e816f632be0b358fff
#
_cell.length_a   1.000
_cell.length_b   1.000
_cell.length_c   1.000
_cell.angle_alpha   90.00
_cell.angle_beta   90.00
_cell.angle_gamma   90.00
#
_symmetry.space_group_name_H-M   'P 1'
#
loop_
_entity.id
_entity.type
_entity.pdbx_description
1 polymer ?
#
loop_
_entity_poly.entity_id
_entity_poly.type
_entity_poly.pdbx_seq_one_letter_code
_entity_poly.pdbx_strand_id
1 'polypeptide(L)'
;MKILFVIETFDNHNGTSISAQRYAAELKKRGHEVKILTTGAPDADRFVVPVYHLPFVDGIAQRHGFQYAQPDEKVIREALEWCDVAHCYMPFGLEIATKRMAEKMGKPCTAAFHVQPENVTATFSMQNVKWVNSIIYSSFNKMFFKEFKRLHCPSRFIADYLQEHGYTSKMHVISNGCPSEFHWHKCDKPSWCADKFVVLMVGRLSPEKHQEIILDAVQHSAYESKIQVILIGTGLNEQKLRKKAEKLTNPPRIGFMSDQELMNALGYADLYVHAGEVELESLSCLEAMSSGLVPVISDSPLSATPQFALDDRSLFKHGNPQALAKKIDYWIEHPETRKKMGKAYAQHAKQYSLDNAVSRFEEMLKEEIAEHETLSKNK
;
A
#
# COMPACT_ATOMS: atom_id res chain seq x y z
N MET A 1 10.49 20.56 12.39
CA MET A 1 9.47 21.08 11.46
C MET A 1 8.09 20.74 12.01
N LYS A 2 7.12 21.63 11.77
CA LYS A 2 5.68 21.36 11.95
C LYS A 2 5.10 20.87 10.63
N ILE A 3 4.75 19.60 10.58
CA ILE A 3 4.31 18.93 9.36
C ILE A 3 2.81 18.63 9.47
N LEU A 4 2.03 19.09 8.50
CA LEU A 4 0.61 18.80 8.40
C LEU A 4 0.37 17.69 7.39
N PHE A 5 -0.13 16.55 7.83
CA PHE A 5 -0.65 15.53 6.93
C PHE A 5 -2.12 15.79 6.64
N VAL A 6 -2.49 15.79 5.38
CA VAL A 6 -3.86 15.99 4.92
C VAL A 6 -4.33 14.68 4.31
N ILE A 7 -5.25 14.01 4.99
CA ILE A 7 -5.75 12.70 4.62
C ILE A 7 -7.17 12.49 5.17
N GLU A 8 -8.14 12.19 4.32
CA GLU A 8 -9.54 12.10 4.74
C GLU A 8 -9.82 10.95 5.73
N THR A 9 -9.08 9.86 5.65
CA THR A 9 -9.33 8.64 6.44
C THR A 9 -8.07 8.12 7.14
N PHE A 10 -7.57 8.87 8.12
CA PHE A 10 -6.32 8.52 8.81
C PHE A 10 -6.43 7.23 9.64
N ASP A 11 -7.56 6.98 10.31
CA ASP A 11 -7.72 5.86 11.26
C ASP A 11 -8.04 4.50 10.63
N ASN A 12 -8.13 4.44 9.31
CA ASN A 12 -8.49 3.21 8.61
C ASN A 12 -7.29 2.25 8.46
N HIS A 13 -7.61 0.95 8.24
CA HIS A 13 -6.63 -0.11 8.01
C HIS A 13 -6.35 -0.36 6.51
N ASN A 14 -6.47 0.66 5.66
CA ASN A 14 -6.02 0.57 4.27
C ASN A 14 -4.52 0.95 4.15
N GLY A 15 -3.88 0.57 3.05
CA GLY A 15 -2.44 0.76 2.87
C GLY A 15 -1.97 2.21 2.97
N THR A 16 -2.77 3.17 2.48
CA THR A 16 -2.45 4.61 2.55
C THR A 16 -2.49 5.12 3.98
N SER A 17 -3.55 4.78 4.73
CA SER A 17 -3.71 5.18 6.13
C SER A 17 -2.62 4.57 7.01
N ILE A 18 -2.30 3.27 6.82
CA ILE A 18 -1.21 2.59 7.54
C ILE A 18 0.13 3.28 7.25
N SER A 19 0.41 3.59 5.99
CA SER A 19 1.63 4.31 5.61
C SER A 19 1.70 5.69 6.28
N ALA A 20 0.62 6.47 6.23
CA ALA A 20 0.55 7.79 6.87
C ALA A 20 0.77 7.72 8.39
N GLN A 21 0.16 6.74 9.07
CA GLN A 21 0.34 6.51 10.51
C GLN A 21 1.80 6.17 10.85
N ARG A 22 2.43 5.26 10.09
CA ARG A 22 3.84 4.87 10.26
C ARG A 22 4.78 6.05 10.06
N TYR A 23 4.55 6.84 9.02
CA TYR A 23 5.33 8.06 8.75
C TYR A 23 5.16 9.10 9.86
N ALA A 24 3.93 9.37 10.29
CA ALA A 24 3.67 10.32 11.37
C ALA A 24 4.36 9.90 12.68
N ALA A 25 4.27 8.62 13.03
CA ALA A 25 4.93 8.08 14.22
C ALA A 25 6.46 8.20 14.14
N GLU A 26 7.04 7.85 13.00
CA GLU A 26 8.50 7.89 12.82
C GLU A 26 9.04 9.34 12.79
N LEU A 27 8.33 10.26 12.12
CA LEU A 27 8.66 11.68 12.12
C LEU A 27 8.62 12.29 13.54
N LYS A 28 7.61 11.91 14.35
CA LYS A 28 7.55 12.34 15.76
C LYS A 28 8.72 11.83 16.58
N LYS A 29 9.15 10.57 16.39
CA LYS A 29 10.37 10.02 17.04
C LYS A 29 11.62 10.79 16.66
N ARG A 30 11.68 11.35 15.45
CA ARG A 30 12.79 12.19 14.95
C ARG A 30 12.71 13.66 15.42
N GLY A 31 11.75 14.00 16.28
CA GLY A 31 11.61 15.32 16.87
C GLY A 31 10.84 16.33 16.02
N HIS A 32 10.08 15.87 15.01
CA HIS A 32 9.14 16.74 14.32
C HIS A 32 7.81 16.81 15.05
N GLU A 33 7.12 17.94 14.93
CA GLU A 33 5.72 18.06 15.30
C GLU A 33 4.85 17.65 14.09
N VAL A 34 3.99 16.65 14.26
CA VAL A 34 3.12 16.17 13.18
C VAL A 34 1.67 16.24 13.63
N LYS A 35 0.85 16.97 12.88
CA LYS A 35 -0.61 16.97 13.04
C LYS A 35 -1.29 16.51 11.77
N ILE A 36 -2.51 16.03 11.94
CA ILE A 36 -3.31 15.42 10.87
C ILE A 36 -4.57 16.27 10.66
N LEU A 37 -4.80 16.70 9.45
CA LEU A 37 -6.09 17.27 9.00
C LEU A 37 -6.90 16.11 8.40
N THR A 38 -7.98 15.72 9.07
CA THR A 38 -8.71 14.49 8.76
C THR A 38 -10.17 14.56 9.23
N THR A 39 -10.93 13.51 8.93
CA THR A 39 -12.24 13.23 9.57
C THR A 39 -12.02 12.39 10.85
N GLY A 40 -13.06 12.20 11.65
CA GLY A 40 -13.07 11.29 12.80
C GLY A 40 -13.09 11.98 14.16
N ALA A 41 -12.57 11.31 15.19
CA ALA A 41 -12.59 11.85 16.55
C ALA A 41 -11.53 12.94 16.77
N PRO A 42 -11.85 14.02 17.51
CA PRO A 42 -10.86 15.04 17.87
C PRO A 42 -9.78 14.46 18.79
N ASP A 43 -8.54 14.93 18.57
CA ASP A 43 -7.36 14.62 19.35
C ASP A 43 -6.44 15.85 19.38
N ALA A 44 -5.47 15.88 20.30
CA ALA A 44 -4.49 16.97 20.43
C ALA A 44 -3.65 17.17 19.15
N ASP A 45 -3.42 16.10 18.40
CA ASP A 45 -2.64 16.09 17.17
C ASP A 45 -3.50 16.13 15.90
N ARG A 46 -4.77 16.58 16.00
CA ARG A 46 -5.71 16.58 14.87
C ARG A 46 -6.41 17.91 14.68
N PHE A 47 -6.58 18.25 13.42
CA PHE A 47 -7.58 19.20 12.95
C PHE A 47 -8.68 18.37 12.29
N VAL A 48 -9.90 18.45 12.84
CA VAL A 48 -11.00 17.57 12.41
C VAL A 48 -12.03 18.36 11.61
N VAL A 49 -12.37 17.79 10.45
CA VAL A 49 -13.43 18.29 9.58
C VAL A 49 -14.60 17.29 9.55
N PRO A 50 -15.83 17.75 9.29
CA PRO A 50 -16.99 16.88 9.20
C PRO A 50 -16.88 15.85 8.07
N VAL A 51 -17.57 14.72 8.21
CA VAL A 51 -17.75 13.75 7.11
C VAL A 51 -18.82 14.28 6.15
N TYR A 52 -18.54 14.21 4.86
CA TYR A 52 -19.49 14.52 3.80
C TYR A 52 -20.23 13.26 3.37
N HIS A 53 -21.55 13.29 3.47
CA HIS A 53 -22.41 12.17 3.10
C HIS A 53 -22.88 12.28 1.65
N LEU A 54 -22.46 11.37 0.81
CA LEU A 54 -22.87 11.24 -0.59
C LEU A 54 -23.92 10.14 -0.72
N PRO A 55 -25.20 10.46 -0.95
CA PRO A 55 -26.24 9.45 -1.19
C PRO A 55 -25.80 8.50 -2.30
N PHE A 56 -26.01 7.19 -2.12
CA PHE A 56 -25.65 6.08 -3.02
C PHE A 56 -24.13 5.77 -3.13
N VAL A 57 -23.22 6.68 -2.80
CA VAL A 57 -21.76 6.47 -2.88
C VAL A 57 -21.19 6.01 -1.54
N ASP A 58 -21.74 6.48 -0.43
CA ASP A 58 -21.25 6.17 0.93
C ASP A 58 -21.14 4.66 1.19
N GLY A 59 -22.15 3.89 0.75
CA GLY A 59 -22.14 2.45 0.96
C GLY A 59 -21.01 1.72 0.21
N ILE A 60 -20.57 2.25 -0.92
CA ILE A 60 -19.44 1.72 -1.68
C ILE A 60 -18.13 2.19 -1.03
N ALA A 61 -18.01 3.47 -0.74
CA ALA A 61 -16.81 4.05 -0.13
C ALA A 61 -16.51 3.41 1.24
N GLN A 62 -17.52 3.28 2.11
CA GLN A 62 -17.38 2.64 3.43
C GLN A 62 -16.96 1.17 3.35
N ARG A 63 -17.46 0.41 2.36
CA ARG A 63 -17.02 -0.98 2.12
C ARG A 63 -15.53 -1.08 1.75
N HIS A 64 -14.97 -0.01 1.18
CA HIS A 64 -13.55 0.12 0.88
C HIS A 64 -12.76 0.81 2.01
N GLY A 65 -13.39 1.09 3.15
CA GLY A 65 -12.78 1.78 4.27
C GLY A 65 -12.46 3.24 3.96
N PHE A 66 -13.29 3.93 3.17
CA PHE A 66 -13.11 5.32 2.79
C PHE A 66 -14.32 6.17 3.20
N GLN A 67 -14.06 7.41 3.61
CA GLN A 67 -15.07 8.42 3.93
C GLN A 67 -14.64 9.74 3.28
N TYR A 68 -15.58 10.46 2.71
CA TYR A 68 -15.30 11.78 2.16
C TYR A 68 -15.41 12.85 3.24
N ALA A 69 -14.45 13.76 3.25
CA ALA A 69 -14.47 14.91 4.15
C ALA A 69 -15.27 16.07 3.54
N GLN A 70 -15.98 16.81 4.39
CA GLN A 70 -16.51 18.13 4.05
C GLN A 70 -15.44 19.17 4.40
N PRO A 71 -14.81 19.84 3.43
CA PRO A 71 -13.81 20.86 3.70
C PRO A 71 -14.41 22.01 4.53
N ASP A 72 -13.74 22.38 5.63
CA ASP A 72 -14.06 23.54 6.44
C ASP A 72 -12.92 24.55 6.32
N GLU A 73 -13.21 25.70 5.71
CA GLU A 73 -12.20 26.74 5.43
C GLU A 73 -11.52 27.28 6.70
N LYS A 74 -12.25 27.37 7.82
CA LYS A 74 -11.71 27.83 9.10
C LYS A 74 -10.71 26.83 9.65
N VAL A 75 -11.08 25.56 9.68
CA VAL A 75 -10.21 24.47 10.18
C VAL A 75 -8.97 24.30 9.29
N ILE A 76 -9.15 24.37 7.96
CA ILE A 76 -8.04 24.28 7.00
C ILE A 76 -7.06 25.46 7.21
N ARG A 77 -7.56 26.68 7.38
CA ARG A 77 -6.74 27.87 7.64
C ARG A 77 -5.94 27.71 8.93
N GLU A 78 -6.59 27.34 10.02
CA GLU A 78 -5.97 27.12 11.33
C GLU A 78 -4.84 26.05 11.24
N ALA A 79 -5.09 24.95 10.53
CA ALA A 79 -4.11 23.90 10.29
C ALA A 79 -2.91 24.41 9.48
N LEU A 80 -3.13 25.21 8.44
CA LEU A 80 -2.06 25.79 7.62
C LEU A 80 -1.30 26.90 8.35
N GLU A 81 -1.92 27.68 9.21
CA GLU A 81 -1.24 28.66 10.07
C GLU A 81 -0.27 27.96 11.03
N TRP A 82 -0.66 26.80 11.56
CA TRP A 82 0.15 26.02 12.48
C TRP A 82 1.39 25.40 11.82
N CYS A 83 1.31 24.96 10.55
CA CYS A 83 2.37 24.13 9.93
C CYS A 83 3.46 24.95 9.22
N ASP A 84 4.64 24.34 9.08
CA ASP A 84 5.71 24.80 8.19
C ASP A 84 5.48 24.30 6.75
N VAL A 85 4.94 23.07 6.60
CA VAL A 85 4.67 22.42 5.32
C VAL A 85 3.46 21.50 5.45
N ALA A 86 2.61 21.45 4.41
CA ALA A 86 1.53 20.49 4.28
C ALA A 86 1.88 19.38 3.29
N HIS A 87 1.41 18.17 3.55
CA HIS A 87 1.54 17.02 2.65
C HIS A 87 0.18 16.35 2.44
N CYS A 88 -0.30 16.35 1.20
CA CYS A 88 -1.61 15.85 0.79
C CYS A 88 -1.50 14.43 0.26
N TYR A 89 -2.33 13.50 0.75
CA TYR A 89 -2.25 12.08 0.40
C TYR A 89 -3.11 11.68 -0.80
N MET A 90 -4.22 12.36 -1.04
CA MET A 90 -5.23 11.95 -2.03
C MET A 90 -5.73 13.14 -2.86
N PRO A 91 -6.22 12.95 -4.09
CA PRO A 91 -6.75 14.03 -4.94
C PRO A 91 -8.24 14.27 -4.68
N PHE A 92 -8.65 14.38 -3.41
CA PHE A 92 -10.06 14.53 -3.03
C PHE A 92 -10.39 15.93 -2.47
N GLY A 93 -11.62 16.10 -2.01
CA GLY A 93 -12.17 17.40 -1.67
C GLY A 93 -11.38 18.17 -0.63
N LEU A 94 -10.95 17.50 0.44
CA LEU A 94 -10.19 18.11 1.53
C LEU A 94 -8.81 18.58 1.07
N GLU A 95 -8.09 17.74 0.36
CA GLU A 95 -6.75 18.03 -0.13
C GLU A 95 -6.77 19.12 -1.20
N ILE A 96 -7.75 19.10 -2.11
CA ILE A 96 -7.94 20.16 -3.12
C ILE A 96 -8.21 21.50 -2.45
N ALA A 97 -9.10 21.54 -1.44
CA ALA A 97 -9.40 22.76 -0.68
C ALA A 97 -8.17 23.26 0.09
N THR A 98 -7.43 22.34 0.72
CA THR A 98 -6.18 22.63 1.46
C THR A 98 -5.12 23.20 0.53
N LYS A 99 -4.89 22.59 -0.64
CA LYS A 99 -3.93 23.10 -1.62
C LYS A 99 -4.26 24.51 -2.08
N ARG A 100 -5.51 24.78 -2.42
CA ARG A 100 -5.97 26.13 -2.83
C ARG A 100 -5.78 27.16 -1.71
N MET A 101 -6.03 26.77 -0.47
CA MET A 101 -5.82 27.65 0.68
C MET A 101 -4.32 27.88 0.94
N ALA A 102 -3.49 26.82 0.85
CA ALA A 102 -2.05 26.92 1.00
C ALA A 102 -1.44 27.90 -0.02
N GLU A 103 -1.90 27.89 -1.28
CA GLU A 103 -1.48 28.86 -2.31
C GLU A 103 -1.83 30.30 -1.91
N LYS A 104 -3.07 30.55 -1.48
CA LYS A 104 -3.52 31.88 -1.02
C LYS A 104 -2.73 32.39 0.17
N MET A 105 -2.32 31.49 1.06
CA MET A 105 -1.56 31.82 2.28
C MET A 105 -0.05 31.82 2.08
N GLY A 106 0.43 31.45 0.89
CA GLY A 106 1.86 31.29 0.63
C GLY A 106 2.49 30.21 1.53
N LYS A 107 1.87 29.04 1.65
CA LYS A 107 2.38 27.91 2.44
C LYS A 107 2.92 26.82 1.54
N PRO A 108 4.12 26.24 1.87
CA PRO A 108 4.68 25.10 1.15
C PRO A 108 3.73 23.90 1.23
N CYS A 109 3.53 23.22 0.08
CA CYS A 109 2.63 22.08 0.02
C CYS A 109 3.11 21.05 -1.00
N THR A 110 3.25 19.80 -0.57
CA THR A 110 3.59 18.64 -1.39
C THR A 110 2.42 17.66 -1.47
N ALA A 111 2.46 16.73 -2.43
CA ALA A 111 1.44 15.68 -2.51
C ALA A 111 2.07 14.30 -2.68
N ALA A 112 1.29 13.26 -2.34
CA ALA A 112 1.60 11.87 -2.64
C ALA A 112 0.58 11.30 -3.64
N PHE A 113 1.03 10.35 -4.44
CA PHE A 113 0.16 9.59 -5.32
C PHE A 113 -0.14 8.22 -4.70
N HIS A 114 -1.27 8.13 -3.99
CA HIS A 114 -1.70 6.91 -3.30
C HIS A 114 -3.02 6.33 -3.82
N VAL A 115 -3.57 6.85 -4.90
CA VAL A 115 -4.78 6.32 -5.52
C VAL A 115 -4.57 6.06 -6.99
N GLN A 116 -4.46 4.80 -7.35
CA GLN A 116 -4.38 4.36 -8.75
C GLN A 116 -5.81 4.24 -9.31
N PRO A 117 -6.13 4.90 -10.44
CA PRO A 117 -7.46 4.81 -11.06
C PRO A 117 -7.95 3.39 -11.26
N GLU A 118 -7.06 2.45 -11.58
CA GLU A 118 -7.37 1.04 -11.75
C GLU A 118 -7.94 0.40 -10.48
N ASN A 119 -7.51 0.83 -9.29
CA ASN A 119 -8.11 0.36 -8.02
C ASN A 119 -9.56 0.84 -7.86
N VAL A 120 -9.88 2.04 -8.35
CA VAL A 120 -11.24 2.57 -8.33
C VAL A 120 -12.12 1.82 -9.35
N THR A 121 -11.62 1.66 -10.56
CA THR A 121 -12.35 1.03 -11.66
C THR A 121 -12.47 -0.50 -11.51
N ALA A 122 -11.57 -1.15 -10.74
CA ALA A 122 -11.66 -2.57 -10.40
C ALA A 122 -12.96 -2.92 -9.65
N THR A 123 -13.52 -2.00 -8.89
CA THR A 123 -14.83 -2.17 -8.23
C THR A 123 -15.95 -2.45 -9.23
N PHE A 124 -15.79 -1.96 -10.46
CA PHE A 124 -16.73 -2.13 -11.57
C PHE A 124 -16.21 -3.11 -12.64
N SER A 125 -15.13 -3.86 -12.33
CA SER A 125 -14.45 -4.77 -13.28
C SER A 125 -13.93 -4.05 -14.54
N MET A 126 -13.57 -2.75 -14.41
CA MET A 126 -13.10 -1.89 -15.50
C MET A 126 -11.62 -1.52 -15.40
N GLN A 127 -10.84 -2.16 -14.53
CA GLN A 127 -9.41 -1.86 -14.32
C GLN A 127 -8.57 -2.00 -15.60
N ASN A 128 -9.00 -2.84 -16.52
CA ASN A 128 -8.32 -3.06 -17.80
C ASN A 128 -8.84 -2.15 -18.95
N VAL A 129 -9.78 -1.23 -18.67
CA VAL A 129 -10.35 -0.31 -19.66
C VAL A 129 -9.47 0.95 -19.73
N LYS A 130 -8.41 0.88 -20.52
CA LYS A 130 -7.35 1.90 -20.59
C LYS A 130 -7.85 3.33 -20.78
N TRP A 131 -8.82 3.56 -21.68
CA TRP A 131 -9.31 4.92 -21.96
C TRP A 131 -10.06 5.53 -20.77
N VAL A 132 -10.77 4.71 -19.96
CA VAL A 132 -11.44 5.18 -18.73
C VAL A 132 -10.39 5.60 -17.71
N ASN A 133 -9.41 4.75 -17.45
CA ASN A 133 -8.35 5.04 -16.51
C ASN A 133 -7.54 6.26 -16.94
N SER A 134 -7.23 6.41 -18.22
CA SER A 134 -6.54 7.58 -18.77
C SER A 134 -7.30 8.90 -18.57
N ILE A 135 -8.64 8.88 -18.67
CA ILE A 135 -9.48 10.03 -18.35
C ILE A 135 -9.37 10.38 -16.84
N ILE A 136 -9.39 9.38 -15.97
CA ILE A 136 -9.27 9.62 -14.51
C ILE A 136 -7.87 10.17 -14.17
N TYR A 137 -6.79 9.61 -14.74
CA TYR A 137 -5.44 10.16 -14.58
C TYR A 137 -5.37 11.62 -15.02
N SER A 138 -5.89 11.93 -16.22
CA SER A 138 -5.92 13.31 -16.74
C SER A 138 -6.74 14.24 -15.84
N SER A 139 -7.86 13.75 -15.29
CA SER A 139 -8.71 14.53 -14.38
C SER A 139 -7.98 14.80 -13.06
N PHE A 140 -7.37 13.80 -12.45
CA PHE A 140 -6.57 13.96 -11.24
C PHE A 140 -5.42 14.93 -11.44
N ASN A 141 -4.71 14.81 -12.57
CA ASN A 141 -3.64 15.75 -12.91
C ASN A 141 -4.17 17.18 -13.00
N LYS A 142 -5.21 17.43 -13.81
CA LYS A 142 -5.77 18.76 -14.04
C LYS A 142 -6.36 19.40 -12.80
N MET A 143 -7.04 18.62 -11.95
CA MET A 143 -7.74 19.16 -10.81
C MET A 143 -6.84 19.35 -9.58
N PHE A 144 -5.73 18.59 -9.51
CA PHE A 144 -4.95 18.53 -8.29
C PHE A 144 -3.43 18.47 -8.54
N PHE A 145 -2.90 17.39 -9.14
CA PHE A 145 -1.46 17.12 -9.11
C PHE A 145 -0.60 18.11 -9.88
N LYS A 146 -1.09 18.69 -10.97
CA LYS A 146 -0.32 19.68 -11.76
C LYS A 146 0.08 20.94 -10.97
N GLU A 147 -0.60 21.22 -9.86
CA GLU A 147 -0.33 22.38 -9.00
C GLU A 147 0.81 22.14 -8.01
N PHE A 148 1.36 20.91 -7.96
CA PHE A 148 2.45 20.57 -7.06
C PHE A 148 3.79 20.49 -7.83
N LYS A 149 4.83 21.09 -7.24
CA LYS A 149 6.18 20.98 -7.79
C LYS A 149 6.80 19.63 -7.53
N ARG A 150 6.50 19.03 -6.37
CA ARG A 150 7.02 17.73 -5.90
C ARG A 150 5.89 16.76 -5.62
N LEU A 151 6.07 15.55 -6.12
CA LEU A 151 5.11 14.47 -5.96
C LEU A 151 5.81 13.23 -5.39
N HIS A 152 5.37 12.78 -4.24
CA HIS A 152 5.78 11.53 -3.62
C HIS A 152 5.12 10.36 -4.36
N CYS A 153 5.93 9.49 -4.95
CA CYS A 153 5.49 8.25 -5.61
C CYS A 153 6.02 7.05 -4.83
N PRO A 154 5.18 6.09 -4.45
CA PRO A 154 5.60 4.97 -3.60
C PRO A 154 6.53 3.99 -4.33
N SER A 155 6.58 4.02 -5.66
CA SER A 155 7.43 3.14 -6.46
C SER A 155 7.93 3.83 -7.73
N ARG A 156 9.00 3.29 -8.32
CA ARG A 156 9.50 3.73 -9.64
C ARG A 156 8.45 3.49 -10.70
N PHE A 157 7.78 2.35 -10.68
CA PHE A 157 6.68 2.01 -11.58
C PHE A 157 5.64 3.13 -11.64
N ILE A 158 5.18 3.64 -10.48
CA ILE A 158 4.20 4.72 -10.43
C ILE A 158 4.78 6.04 -10.95
N ALA A 159 6.03 6.38 -10.61
CA ALA A 159 6.65 7.59 -11.11
C ALA A 159 6.73 7.61 -12.63
N ASP A 160 7.19 6.52 -13.24
CA ASP A 160 7.31 6.38 -14.68
C ASP A 160 5.93 6.39 -15.36
N TYR A 161 4.96 5.67 -14.79
CA TYR A 161 3.59 5.63 -15.29
C TYR A 161 2.91 7.01 -15.28
N LEU A 162 3.11 7.82 -14.23
CA LEU A 162 2.59 9.19 -14.16
C LEU A 162 3.25 10.12 -15.18
N GLN A 163 4.55 9.97 -15.40
CA GLN A 163 5.26 10.75 -16.46
C GLN A 163 4.70 10.43 -17.85
N GLU A 164 4.44 9.17 -18.16
CA GLU A 164 3.78 8.74 -19.41
C GLU A 164 2.37 9.33 -19.56
N HIS A 165 1.68 9.62 -18.44
CA HIS A 165 0.36 10.28 -18.43
C HIS A 165 0.44 11.81 -18.33
N GLY A 166 1.62 12.42 -18.59
CA GLY A 166 1.80 13.85 -18.69
C GLY A 166 1.85 14.62 -17.37
N TYR A 167 2.20 13.94 -16.26
CA TYR A 167 2.50 14.62 -15.01
C TYR A 167 3.89 15.22 -15.05
N THR A 168 4.03 16.50 -14.70
CA THR A 168 5.26 17.30 -14.86
C THR A 168 5.97 17.60 -13.54
N SER A 169 5.39 17.25 -12.43
CA SER A 169 5.99 17.42 -11.09
C SER A 169 7.32 16.68 -10.99
N LYS A 170 8.25 17.17 -10.15
CA LYS A 170 9.45 16.41 -9.77
C LYS A 170 9.02 15.17 -8.97
N MET A 171 9.23 13.98 -9.54
CA MET A 171 8.86 12.71 -8.91
C MET A 171 9.90 12.32 -7.85
N HIS A 172 9.47 12.18 -6.61
CA HIS A 172 10.25 11.63 -5.52
C HIS A 172 9.81 10.19 -5.27
N VAL A 173 10.62 9.23 -5.71
CA VAL A 173 10.32 7.80 -5.50
C VAL A 173 10.73 7.43 -4.08
N ILE A 174 9.75 7.32 -3.20
CA ILE A 174 9.93 7.06 -1.76
C ILE A 174 8.96 5.94 -1.39
N SER A 175 9.49 4.81 -0.91
CA SER A 175 8.69 3.66 -0.47
C SER A 175 7.75 4.04 0.69
N ASN A 176 6.63 3.34 0.83
CA ASN A 176 5.78 3.44 2.03
C ASN A 176 6.48 2.96 3.31
N GLY A 177 7.61 2.28 3.16
CA GLY A 177 8.48 1.87 4.24
C GLY A 177 8.01 0.61 4.99
N CYS A 178 8.95 -0.27 5.27
CA CYS A 178 8.72 -1.43 6.13
C CYS A 178 9.27 -1.14 7.53
N PRO A 179 8.44 -1.20 8.58
CA PRO A 179 8.88 -1.02 9.96
C PRO A 179 9.86 -2.08 10.42
N SER A 180 10.71 -1.75 11.40
CA SER A 180 11.79 -2.62 11.88
C SER A 180 11.33 -3.87 12.63
N GLU A 181 10.09 -3.90 13.10
CA GLU A 181 9.48 -5.09 13.70
C GLU A 181 9.35 -6.24 12.69
N PHE A 182 9.20 -5.94 11.41
CA PHE A 182 9.25 -6.94 10.35
C PHE A 182 10.71 -7.25 10.00
N HIS A 183 11.22 -8.28 10.60
CA HIS A 183 12.60 -8.75 10.39
C HIS A 183 12.63 -10.27 10.35
N TRP A 184 13.72 -10.83 9.87
CA TRP A 184 13.88 -12.27 9.86
C TRP A 184 13.82 -12.85 11.26
N HIS A 185 12.79 -13.62 11.50
CA HIS A 185 12.62 -14.44 12.71
C HIS A 185 12.02 -15.78 12.30
N LYS A 186 12.19 -16.77 13.15
CA LYS A 186 11.54 -18.06 12.98
C LYS A 186 10.70 -18.38 14.19
N CYS A 187 9.49 -18.88 13.90
CA CYS A 187 8.58 -19.45 14.88
C CYS A 187 8.34 -20.92 14.55
N ASP A 188 8.06 -21.72 15.56
CA ASP A 188 7.58 -23.08 15.33
C ASP A 188 6.19 -23.06 14.70
N LYS A 189 5.98 -23.97 13.75
CA LYS A 189 4.66 -24.12 13.14
C LYS A 189 3.67 -24.61 14.18
N PRO A 190 2.46 -24.04 14.23
CA PRO A 190 1.38 -24.59 15.03
C PRO A 190 1.08 -26.05 14.66
N SER A 191 0.58 -26.84 15.63
CA SER A 191 0.33 -28.28 15.43
C SER A 191 -0.57 -28.61 14.25
N TRP A 192 -1.53 -27.72 13.91
CA TRP A 192 -2.44 -27.92 12.79
C TRP A 192 -1.79 -27.81 11.40
N CYS A 193 -0.55 -27.31 11.29
CA CYS A 193 0.21 -27.22 10.04
C CYS A 193 1.68 -27.64 10.20
N ALA A 194 2.04 -28.33 11.27
CA ALA A 194 3.43 -28.68 11.60
C ALA A 194 4.12 -29.49 10.49
N ASP A 195 3.39 -30.37 9.84
CA ASP A 195 3.85 -31.24 8.75
C ASP A 195 3.56 -30.65 7.34
N LYS A 196 3.03 -29.45 7.24
CA LYS A 196 2.59 -28.82 5.99
C LYS A 196 3.58 -27.78 5.47
N PHE A 197 3.58 -27.59 4.16
CA PHE A 197 4.18 -26.45 3.49
C PHE A 197 3.19 -25.28 3.51
N VAL A 198 3.54 -24.21 4.22
CA VAL A 198 2.63 -23.08 4.45
C VAL A 198 2.81 -22.00 3.39
N VAL A 199 1.76 -21.76 2.60
CA VAL A 199 1.67 -20.67 1.62
C VAL A 199 0.82 -19.56 2.20
N LEU A 200 1.40 -18.36 2.31
CA LEU A 200 0.80 -17.20 2.94
C LEU A 200 0.52 -16.09 1.92
N MET A 201 -0.63 -15.45 2.02
CA MET A 201 -0.93 -14.14 1.42
C MET A 201 -1.62 -13.24 2.42
N VAL A 202 -1.23 -11.95 2.45
CA VAL A 202 -1.80 -10.92 3.32
C VAL A 202 -2.37 -9.80 2.47
N GLY A 203 -3.61 -9.39 2.75
CA GLY A 203 -4.26 -8.28 2.06
C GLY A 203 -5.79 -8.37 2.10
N ARG A 204 -6.46 -7.28 1.72
CA ARG A 204 -7.93 -7.29 1.62
C ARG A 204 -8.42 -8.44 0.76
N LEU A 205 -9.52 -9.05 1.15
CA LEU A 205 -10.17 -10.11 0.35
C LEU A 205 -11.09 -9.47 -0.69
N SER A 206 -10.49 -8.95 -1.76
CA SER A 206 -11.14 -8.15 -2.80
C SER A 206 -10.74 -8.62 -4.21
N PRO A 207 -11.55 -8.26 -5.24
CA PRO A 207 -11.35 -8.81 -6.60
C PRO A 207 -9.94 -8.57 -7.16
N GLU A 208 -9.38 -7.39 -6.97
CA GLU A 208 -8.06 -7.00 -7.48
C GLU A 208 -6.88 -7.72 -6.81
N LYS A 209 -7.13 -8.43 -5.70
CA LYS A 209 -6.10 -9.20 -4.99
C LYS A 209 -5.98 -10.66 -5.47
N HIS A 210 -6.95 -11.17 -6.19
CA HIS A 210 -6.91 -12.47 -6.87
C HIS A 210 -6.49 -13.67 -5.99
N GLN A 211 -6.91 -13.70 -4.71
CA GLN A 211 -6.61 -14.82 -3.80
C GLN A 211 -7.12 -16.16 -4.33
N GLU A 212 -8.18 -16.16 -5.15
CA GLU A 212 -8.72 -17.36 -5.79
C GLU A 212 -7.70 -18.09 -6.69
N ILE A 213 -6.73 -17.35 -7.28
CA ILE A 213 -5.65 -17.94 -8.09
C ILE A 213 -4.75 -18.85 -7.26
N ILE A 214 -4.52 -18.49 -5.98
CA ILE A 214 -3.72 -19.32 -5.07
C ILE A 214 -4.43 -20.64 -4.79
N LEU A 215 -5.75 -20.60 -4.55
CA LEU A 215 -6.54 -21.81 -4.30
C LEU A 215 -6.56 -22.72 -5.54
N ASP A 216 -6.71 -22.13 -6.74
CA ASP A 216 -6.63 -22.87 -7.99
C ASP A 216 -5.23 -23.45 -8.23
N ALA A 217 -4.19 -22.69 -7.94
CA ALA A 217 -2.81 -23.14 -8.10
C ALA A 217 -2.52 -24.36 -7.21
N VAL A 218 -3.00 -24.34 -5.97
CA VAL A 218 -2.82 -25.49 -5.06
C VAL A 218 -3.50 -26.73 -5.58
N GLN A 219 -4.69 -26.62 -6.22
CA GLN A 219 -5.35 -27.77 -6.88
C GLN A 219 -4.54 -28.33 -8.05
N HIS A 220 -3.69 -27.54 -8.70
CA HIS A 220 -2.82 -27.95 -9.79
C HIS A 220 -1.42 -28.39 -9.35
N SER A 221 -1.08 -28.23 -8.06
CA SER A 221 0.20 -28.61 -7.50
C SER A 221 0.33 -30.13 -7.37
N ALA A 222 1.52 -30.65 -7.67
CA ALA A 222 1.87 -32.05 -7.37
C ALA A 222 1.90 -32.35 -5.86
N TYR A 223 1.93 -31.31 -5.03
CA TYR A 223 2.05 -31.39 -3.58
C TYR A 223 0.77 -30.91 -2.86
N GLU A 224 -0.37 -30.88 -3.51
CA GLU A 224 -1.64 -30.33 -2.99
C GLU A 224 -1.93 -30.77 -1.54
N SER A 225 -1.85 -32.06 -1.25
CA SER A 225 -2.09 -32.64 0.08
C SER A 225 -1.07 -32.22 1.17
N LYS A 226 0.07 -31.68 0.76
CA LYS A 226 1.12 -31.18 1.67
C LYS A 226 1.06 -29.67 1.88
N ILE A 227 0.24 -28.94 1.11
CA ILE A 227 0.17 -27.49 1.18
C ILE A 227 -0.93 -27.05 2.15
N GLN A 228 -0.61 -26.09 3.02
CA GLN A 228 -1.57 -25.35 3.83
C GLN A 228 -1.59 -23.90 3.38
N VAL A 229 -2.74 -23.41 2.94
CA VAL A 229 -2.92 -22.00 2.57
C VAL A 229 -3.42 -21.19 3.75
N ILE A 230 -2.88 -19.98 3.89
CA ILE A 230 -3.34 -18.96 4.84
C ILE A 230 -3.57 -17.66 4.05
N LEU A 231 -4.81 -17.16 4.09
CA LEU A 231 -5.19 -15.87 3.52
C LEU A 231 -5.60 -14.92 4.65
N ILE A 232 -4.71 -13.98 4.98
CA ILE A 232 -4.93 -13.03 6.07
C ILE A 232 -5.57 -11.76 5.53
N GLY A 233 -6.72 -11.41 6.06
CA GLY A 233 -7.46 -10.20 5.74
C GLY A 233 -8.96 -10.37 5.81
N THR A 234 -9.68 -9.30 5.51
CA THR A 234 -11.15 -9.27 5.40
C THR A 234 -11.57 -8.63 4.07
N GLY A 235 -12.77 -8.87 3.64
CA GLY A 235 -13.30 -8.23 2.43
C GLY A 235 -14.46 -8.98 1.76
N LEU A 236 -14.94 -8.39 0.68
CA LEU A 236 -16.15 -8.85 -0.02
C LEU A 236 -16.05 -10.27 -0.59
N ASN A 237 -14.84 -10.72 -0.90
CA ASN A 237 -14.61 -12.03 -1.51
C ASN A 237 -14.51 -13.18 -0.48
N GLU A 238 -14.57 -12.91 0.82
CA GLU A 238 -14.33 -13.93 1.85
C GLU A 238 -15.22 -15.17 1.67
N GLN A 239 -16.53 -14.99 1.51
CA GLN A 239 -17.47 -16.11 1.32
C GLN A 239 -17.20 -16.90 0.04
N LYS A 240 -16.88 -16.20 -1.05
CA LYS A 240 -16.50 -16.82 -2.34
C LYS A 240 -15.24 -17.67 -2.20
N LEU A 241 -14.24 -17.14 -1.49
CA LEU A 241 -12.98 -17.83 -1.25
C LEU A 241 -13.19 -19.07 -0.35
N ARG A 242 -13.97 -18.96 0.73
CA ARG A 242 -14.32 -20.11 1.59
C ARG A 242 -15.01 -21.22 0.81
N LYS A 243 -16.02 -20.89 -0.01
CA LYS A 243 -16.70 -21.86 -0.88
C LYS A 243 -15.75 -22.53 -1.89
N LYS A 244 -14.85 -21.76 -2.48
CA LYS A 244 -13.85 -22.30 -3.42
C LYS A 244 -12.87 -23.23 -2.70
N ALA A 245 -12.52 -22.89 -1.48
CA ALA A 245 -11.60 -23.62 -0.61
C ALA A 245 -12.08 -25.03 -0.20
N GLU A 246 -13.40 -25.30 -0.26
CA GLU A 246 -13.99 -26.62 0.05
C GLU A 246 -13.44 -27.76 -0.84
N LYS A 247 -12.84 -27.41 -1.99
CA LYS A 247 -12.24 -28.36 -2.91
C LYS A 247 -10.83 -28.82 -2.55
N LEU A 248 -10.18 -28.15 -1.56
CA LEU A 248 -8.82 -28.46 -1.16
C LEU A 248 -8.79 -29.53 -0.08
N THR A 249 -7.82 -30.43 -0.13
CA THR A 249 -7.59 -31.48 0.87
C THR A 249 -7.32 -30.85 2.25
N ASN A 250 -6.51 -29.77 2.29
CA ASN A 250 -6.28 -29.03 3.52
C ASN A 250 -7.10 -27.73 3.49
N PRO A 251 -8.16 -27.59 4.32
CA PRO A 251 -8.95 -26.38 4.35
C PRO A 251 -8.08 -25.15 4.68
N PRO A 252 -8.08 -24.10 3.84
CA PRO A 252 -7.28 -22.91 4.11
C PRO A 252 -7.81 -22.14 5.33
N ARG A 253 -6.92 -21.48 6.05
CA ARG A 253 -7.30 -20.45 7.01
C ARG A 253 -7.53 -19.14 6.29
N ILE A 254 -8.73 -18.58 6.43
CA ILE A 254 -9.14 -17.32 5.78
C ILE A 254 -9.73 -16.41 6.85
N GLY A 255 -9.22 -15.19 6.97
CA GLY A 255 -9.80 -14.20 7.87
C GLY A 255 -8.79 -13.23 8.45
N PHE A 256 -9.26 -12.37 9.35
CA PHE A 256 -8.45 -11.41 10.08
C PHE A 256 -7.52 -12.13 11.07
N MET A 257 -6.34 -11.58 11.24
CA MET A 257 -5.40 -11.94 12.29
C MET A 257 -4.91 -10.66 13.00
N SER A 258 -4.67 -10.74 14.29
CA SER A 258 -4.00 -9.68 15.06
C SER A 258 -2.56 -9.51 14.59
N ASP A 259 -1.92 -8.39 14.94
CA ASP A 259 -0.53 -8.11 14.57
C ASP A 259 0.42 -9.21 15.08
N GLN A 260 0.19 -9.73 16.28
CA GLN A 260 0.98 -10.83 16.83
C GLN A 260 0.80 -12.12 16.05
N GLU A 261 -0.43 -12.45 15.65
CA GLU A 261 -0.71 -13.63 14.83
C GLU A 261 -0.12 -13.49 13.43
N LEU A 262 -0.17 -12.28 12.84
CA LEU A 262 0.48 -11.97 11.57
C LEU A 262 1.99 -12.15 11.66
N MET A 263 2.63 -11.60 12.70
CA MET A 263 4.07 -11.76 12.92
C MET A 263 4.46 -13.23 13.07
N ASN A 264 3.68 -14.00 13.82
CA ASN A 264 3.92 -15.44 13.97
C ASN A 264 3.74 -16.16 12.61
N ALA A 265 2.69 -15.81 11.84
CA ALA A 265 2.46 -16.41 10.52
C ALA A 265 3.61 -16.14 9.55
N LEU A 266 4.14 -14.92 9.54
CA LEU A 266 5.34 -14.56 8.78
C LEU A 266 6.58 -15.36 9.24
N GLY A 267 6.70 -15.67 10.54
CA GLY A 267 7.82 -16.42 11.11
C GLY A 267 7.79 -17.90 10.79
N TYR A 268 6.61 -18.53 10.66
CA TYR A 268 6.50 -19.96 10.38
C TYR A 268 6.10 -20.33 8.94
N ALA A 269 5.63 -19.40 8.14
CA ALA A 269 5.31 -19.66 6.74
C ALA A 269 6.56 -20.09 5.94
N ASP A 270 6.34 -20.86 4.88
CA ASP A 270 7.40 -21.33 3.99
C ASP A 270 7.54 -20.47 2.73
N LEU A 271 6.44 -19.90 2.27
CA LEU A 271 6.39 -19.12 1.03
C LEU A 271 5.34 -18.01 1.16
N TYR A 272 5.65 -16.84 0.63
CA TYR A 272 4.68 -15.77 0.45
C TYR A 272 4.22 -15.73 -1.01
N VAL A 273 2.93 -15.57 -1.29
CA VAL A 273 2.40 -15.38 -2.64
C VAL A 273 1.70 -14.04 -2.73
N HIS A 274 2.02 -13.27 -3.76
CA HIS A 274 1.34 -12.02 -4.08
C HIS A 274 0.66 -12.12 -5.45
N ALA A 275 -0.65 -12.35 -5.45
CA ALA A 275 -1.43 -12.55 -6.67
C ALA A 275 -2.09 -11.25 -7.18
N GLY A 276 -1.95 -10.12 -6.47
CA GLY A 276 -2.60 -8.86 -6.77
C GLY A 276 -2.34 -8.34 -8.19
N GLU A 277 -3.38 -7.81 -8.82
CA GLU A 277 -3.35 -7.24 -10.18
C GLU A 277 -2.93 -5.78 -10.17
N VAL A 278 -3.39 -5.00 -9.19
CA VAL A 278 -3.19 -3.53 -9.12
C VAL A 278 -2.55 -3.16 -7.79
N GLU A 279 -1.34 -2.63 -7.83
CA GLU A 279 -0.58 -2.24 -6.64
C GLU A 279 0.33 -1.03 -6.92
N LEU A 280 0.23 -0.02 -6.08
CA LEU A 280 1.17 1.11 -6.07
C LEU A 280 2.53 0.73 -5.46
N GLU A 281 2.48 -0.04 -4.40
CA GLU A 281 3.55 -0.74 -3.70
C GLU A 281 2.89 -1.69 -2.69
N SER A 282 3.32 -2.92 -2.64
CA SER A 282 2.73 -3.90 -1.71
C SER A 282 3.46 -3.91 -0.37
N LEU A 283 2.88 -3.26 0.65
CA LEU A 283 3.40 -3.29 2.03
C LEU A 283 3.53 -4.73 2.55
N SER A 284 2.50 -5.56 2.35
CA SER A 284 2.52 -6.95 2.82
C SER A 284 3.59 -7.81 2.15
N CYS A 285 3.95 -7.52 0.89
CA CYS A 285 5.07 -8.18 0.23
C CYS A 285 6.41 -7.74 0.83
N LEU A 286 6.58 -6.44 1.12
CA LEU A 286 7.75 -5.91 1.81
C LEU A 286 7.91 -6.51 3.22
N GLU A 287 6.82 -6.62 3.97
CA GLU A 287 6.78 -7.21 5.31
C GLU A 287 7.19 -8.70 5.26
N ALA A 288 6.68 -9.45 4.27
CA ALA A 288 7.04 -10.84 4.06
C ALA A 288 8.53 -11.02 3.67
N MET A 289 9.04 -10.18 2.76
CA MET A 289 10.46 -10.17 2.38
C MET A 289 11.36 -9.84 3.58
N SER A 290 11.00 -8.81 4.35
CA SER A 290 11.73 -8.41 5.55
C SER A 290 11.78 -9.54 6.58
N SER A 291 10.72 -10.32 6.68
CA SER A 291 10.63 -11.51 7.54
C SER A 291 11.37 -12.74 6.98
N GLY A 292 11.98 -12.63 5.81
CA GLY A 292 12.79 -13.67 5.20
C GLY A 292 12.03 -14.71 4.37
N LEU A 293 10.78 -14.40 4.01
CA LEU A 293 10.02 -15.22 3.07
C LEU A 293 10.43 -14.93 1.62
N VAL A 294 10.48 -15.97 0.81
CA VAL A 294 10.57 -15.80 -0.64
C VAL A 294 9.19 -15.42 -1.17
N PRO A 295 9.04 -14.29 -1.87
CA PRO A 295 7.79 -13.96 -2.51
C PRO A 295 7.69 -14.63 -3.90
N VAL A 296 6.49 -15.10 -4.25
CA VAL A 296 6.09 -15.47 -5.61
C VAL A 296 5.02 -14.50 -6.06
N ILE A 297 5.36 -13.65 -7.02
CA ILE A 297 4.62 -12.42 -7.36
C ILE A 297 4.01 -12.54 -8.75
N SER A 298 2.77 -12.09 -8.90
CA SER A 298 2.10 -11.93 -10.20
C SER A 298 2.81 -10.87 -11.06
N ASP A 299 3.12 -11.19 -12.33
CA ASP A 299 3.75 -10.27 -13.29
C ASP A 299 2.76 -9.25 -13.91
N SER A 300 1.77 -8.82 -13.14
CA SER A 300 0.76 -7.88 -13.63
C SER A 300 1.39 -6.56 -14.12
N PRO A 301 1.01 -6.06 -15.31
CA PRO A 301 1.47 -4.78 -15.82
C PRO A 301 0.86 -3.56 -15.11
N LEU A 302 -0.10 -3.77 -14.20
CA LEU A 302 -0.73 -2.72 -13.41
C LEU A 302 -0.21 -2.67 -11.96
N SER A 303 0.83 -3.45 -11.66
CA SER A 303 1.36 -3.62 -10.31
C SER A 303 2.84 -3.24 -10.23
N ALA A 304 3.19 -2.49 -9.19
CA ALA A 304 4.59 -2.22 -8.86
C ALA A 304 5.29 -3.41 -8.17
N THR A 305 4.55 -4.41 -7.68
CA THR A 305 5.11 -5.49 -6.87
C THR A 305 6.17 -6.33 -7.58
N PRO A 306 6.11 -6.56 -8.93
CA PRO A 306 7.17 -7.26 -9.66
C PRO A 306 8.57 -6.68 -9.50
N GLN A 307 8.71 -5.37 -9.17
CA GLN A 307 10.01 -4.74 -8.90
C GLN A 307 10.77 -5.36 -7.73
N PHE A 308 10.08 -6.10 -6.84
CA PHE A 308 10.70 -6.77 -5.70
C PHE A 308 11.32 -8.12 -6.04
N ALA A 309 10.99 -8.71 -7.20
CA ALA A 309 11.51 -10.00 -7.60
C ALA A 309 13.03 -9.92 -7.86
N LEU A 310 13.81 -10.76 -7.18
CA LEU A 310 15.25 -10.84 -7.38
C LEU A 310 15.63 -11.64 -8.65
N ASP A 311 14.74 -12.54 -9.08
CA ASP A 311 14.85 -13.29 -10.33
C ASP A 311 13.51 -13.91 -10.75
N ASP A 312 13.48 -14.54 -11.92
CA ASP A 312 12.26 -15.11 -12.54
C ASP A 312 11.62 -16.24 -11.73
N ARG A 313 12.32 -16.84 -10.76
CA ARG A 313 11.75 -17.86 -9.87
C ARG A 313 10.67 -17.27 -8.95
N SER A 314 10.75 -15.97 -8.70
CA SER A 314 9.79 -15.23 -7.90
C SER A 314 8.68 -14.55 -8.71
N LEU A 315 8.60 -14.80 -10.01
CA LEU A 315 7.53 -14.27 -10.87
C LEU A 315 6.68 -15.39 -11.46
N PHE A 316 5.38 -15.18 -11.53
CA PHE A 316 4.47 -16.04 -12.28
C PHE A 316 3.57 -15.23 -13.18
N LYS A 317 3.13 -15.84 -14.27
CA LYS A 317 2.25 -15.18 -15.26
C LYS A 317 0.92 -14.82 -14.64
N HIS A 318 0.59 -13.53 -14.65
CA HIS A 318 -0.66 -12.99 -14.13
C HIS A 318 -1.88 -13.78 -14.62
N GLY A 319 -2.80 -14.07 -13.71
CA GLY A 319 -4.04 -14.81 -14.00
C GLY A 319 -3.85 -16.30 -14.32
N ASN A 320 -2.63 -16.86 -14.19
CA ASN A 320 -2.34 -18.25 -14.55
C ASN A 320 -2.03 -19.12 -13.30
N PRO A 321 -3.02 -19.89 -12.80
CA PRO A 321 -2.83 -20.73 -11.63
C PRO A 321 -1.85 -21.89 -11.87
N GLN A 322 -1.75 -22.42 -13.08
CA GLN A 322 -0.79 -23.48 -13.42
C GLN A 322 0.65 -22.96 -13.37
N ALA A 323 0.87 -21.71 -13.80
CA ALA A 323 2.18 -21.07 -13.69
C ALA A 323 2.56 -20.86 -12.20
N LEU A 324 1.61 -20.45 -11.36
CA LEU A 324 1.83 -20.31 -9.93
C LEU A 324 2.10 -21.67 -9.27
N ALA A 325 1.33 -22.71 -9.61
CA ALA A 325 1.55 -24.06 -9.10
C ALA A 325 2.98 -24.54 -9.33
N LYS A 326 3.51 -24.38 -10.55
CA LYS A 326 4.90 -24.73 -10.87
C LYS A 326 5.93 -23.99 -10.01
N LYS A 327 5.65 -22.72 -9.66
CA LYS A 327 6.55 -21.95 -8.79
C LYS A 327 6.47 -22.44 -7.33
N ILE A 328 5.28 -22.77 -6.84
CA ILE A 328 5.09 -23.34 -5.50
C ILE A 328 5.83 -24.69 -5.42
N ASP A 329 5.61 -25.58 -6.39
CA ASP A 329 6.25 -26.89 -6.46
C ASP A 329 7.77 -26.77 -6.47
N TYR A 330 8.32 -25.86 -7.29
CA TYR A 330 9.76 -25.58 -7.31
C TYR A 330 10.30 -25.21 -5.91
N TRP A 331 9.63 -24.34 -5.17
CA TRP A 331 10.09 -23.92 -3.84
C TRP A 331 9.89 -24.99 -2.76
N ILE A 332 8.97 -25.94 -2.95
CA ILE A 332 8.85 -27.16 -2.12
C ILE A 332 10.06 -28.07 -2.36
N GLU A 333 10.41 -28.30 -3.61
CA GLU A 333 11.48 -29.21 -4.02
C GLU A 333 12.90 -28.70 -3.69
N HIS A 334 13.04 -27.36 -3.50
CA HIS A 334 14.35 -26.73 -3.32
C HIS A 334 14.48 -25.98 -1.97
N PRO A 335 14.36 -26.66 -0.81
CA PRO A 335 14.31 -26.01 0.51
C PRO A 335 15.58 -25.21 0.85
N GLU A 336 16.78 -25.71 0.50
CA GLU A 336 18.02 -24.98 0.76
C GLU A 336 18.15 -23.72 -0.09
N THR A 337 17.73 -23.80 -1.35
CA THR A 337 17.67 -22.62 -2.25
C THR A 337 16.67 -21.61 -1.71
N ARG A 338 15.47 -22.05 -1.26
CA ARG A 338 14.46 -21.19 -0.64
C ARG A 338 15.02 -20.47 0.59
N LYS A 339 15.70 -21.19 1.48
CA LYS A 339 16.33 -20.59 2.67
C LYS A 339 17.38 -19.54 2.31
N LYS A 340 18.23 -19.83 1.29
CA LYS A 340 19.23 -18.87 0.79
C LYS A 340 18.57 -17.64 0.18
N MET A 341 17.53 -17.84 -0.62
CA MET A 341 16.78 -16.74 -1.23
C MET A 341 16.03 -15.90 -0.21
N GLY A 342 15.45 -16.50 0.84
CA GLY A 342 14.81 -15.76 1.93
C GLY A 342 15.78 -14.79 2.62
N LYS A 343 17.05 -15.22 2.84
CA LYS A 343 18.11 -14.33 3.34
C LYS A 343 18.39 -13.16 2.38
N ALA A 344 18.46 -13.45 1.09
CA ALA A 344 18.71 -12.44 0.07
C ALA A 344 17.55 -11.42 0.03
N TYR A 345 16.30 -11.88 0.13
CA TYR A 345 15.11 -11.02 0.20
C TYR A 345 15.09 -10.15 1.45
N ALA A 346 15.39 -10.71 2.63
CA ALA A 346 15.49 -9.93 3.86
C ALA A 346 16.58 -8.84 3.78
N GLN A 347 17.71 -9.13 3.14
CA GLN A 347 18.76 -8.15 2.90
C GLN A 347 18.33 -7.09 1.88
N HIS A 348 17.65 -7.51 0.80
CA HIS A 348 17.12 -6.60 -0.22
C HIS A 348 16.04 -5.66 0.34
N ALA A 349 15.18 -6.16 1.22
CA ALA A 349 14.12 -5.38 1.85
C ALA A 349 14.64 -4.20 2.69
N LYS A 350 15.88 -4.23 3.18
CA LYS A 350 16.45 -3.14 4.00
C LYS A 350 16.47 -1.79 3.30
N GLN A 351 16.57 -1.75 1.98
CA GLN A 351 16.51 -0.50 1.23
C GLN A 351 15.13 0.19 1.30
N TYR A 352 14.08 -0.59 1.60
CA TYR A 352 12.70 -0.15 1.78
C TYR A 352 12.33 0.02 3.26
N SER A 353 13.32 0.12 4.16
CA SER A 353 13.03 0.35 5.59
C SER A 353 12.28 1.66 5.80
N LEU A 354 11.42 1.71 6.81
CA LEU A 354 10.69 2.92 7.18
C LEU A 354 11.65 4.08 7.50
N ASP A 355 12.78 3.80 8.14
CA ASP A 355 13.82 4.79 8.44
C ASP A 355 14.38 5.45 7.17
N ASN A 356 14.77 4.64 6.16
CA ASN A 356 15.23 5.17 4.87
C ASN A 356 14.14 5.95 4.13
N ALA A 357 12.90 5.44 4.16
CA ALA A 357 11.77 6.07 3.50
C ALA A 357 11.48 7.45 4.12
N VAL A 358 11.41 7.53 5.44
CA VAL A 358 11.17 8.78 6.16
C VAL A 358 12.32 9.76 5.99
N SER A 359 13.59 9.31 5.95
CA SER A 359 14.74 10.19 5.66
C SER A 359 14.60 10.89 4.30
N ARG A 360 14.25 10.14 3.26
CA ARG A 360 14.02 10.69 1.91
C ARG A 360 12.79 11.60 1.84
N PHE A 361 11.77 11.28 2.63
CA PHE A 361 10.58 12.11 2.75
C PHE A 361 10.90 13.46 3.42
N GLU A 362 11.68 13.45 4.50
CA GLU A 362 12.16 14.67 5.14
C GLU A 362 12.97 15.56 4.18
N GLU A 363 13.84 14.95 3.35
CA GLU A 363 14.60 15.66 2.31
C GLU A 363 13.65 16.35 1.32
N MET A 364 12.63 15.65 0.83
CA MET A 364 11.62 16.22 -0.08
C MET A 364 10.89 17.41 0.55
N LEU A 365 10.50 17.31 1.83
CA LEU A 365 9.82 18.41 2.53
C LEU A 365 10.75 19.62 2.73
N LYS A 366 12.02 19.40 3.10
CA LYS A 366 13.04 20.46 3.25
C LYS A 366 13.32 21.17 1.92
N GLU A 367 13.41 20.41 0.82
CA GLU A 367 13.54 20.99 -0.52
C GLU A 367 12.35 21.90 -0.89
N GLU A 368 11.12 21.48 -0.54
CA GLU A 368 9.94 22.30 -0.80
C GLU A 368 9.93 23.60 -0.01
N ILE A 369 10.24 23.54 1.28
CA ILE A 369 10.33 24.71 2.16
C ILE A 369 11.39 25.70 1.64
N ALA A 370 12.60 25.22 1.38
CA ALA A 370 13.73 26.06 0.94
C ALA A 370 13.44 26.77 -0.40
N GLU A 371 12.85 26.06 -1.35
CA GLU A 371 12.47 26.65 -2.65
C GLU A 371 11.36 27.69 -2.48
N HIS A 372 10.37 27.41 -1.62
CA HIS A 372 9.27 28.31 -1.35
C HIS A 372 9.78 29.64 -0.69
N GLU A 373 10.69 29.54 0.28
CA GLU A 373 11.31 30.71 0.90
C GLU A 373 12.11 31.57 -0.10
N THR A 374 12.82 30.91 -1.01
CA THR A 374 13.60 31.61 -2.05
C THR A 374 12.68 32.40 -2.99
N LEU A 375 11.57 31.80 -3.40
CA LEU A 375 10.58 32.45 -4.27
C LEU A 375 9.85 33.60 -3.55
N SER A 376 9.62 33.48 -2.26
CA SER A 376 8.97 34.54 -1.46
C SER A 376 9.85 35.76 -1.23
N LYS A 377 11.20 35.58 -1.18
CA LYS A 377 12.18 36.67 -1.06
C LYS A 377 12.38 37.44 -2.36
N ASN A 378 12.04 36.83 -3.50
CA ASN A 378 12.20 37.41 -4.82
C ASN A 378 10.92 38.10 -5.37
N LYS A 379 9.83 38.10 -4.61
CA LYS A 379 8.60 38.86 -4.85
C LYS A 379 8.54 40.09 -3.98
#